data_aae39845ce7ca8d6580980526efc4072
#
_entry.id   aae39845ce7ca8d6580980526efc4072
#
_cell.length_a   1.000
_cell.length_b   1.000
_cell.length_c   1.000
_cell.angle_alpha   90.00
_cell.angle_beta   90.00
_cell.angle_gamma   90.00
#
_symmetry.space_group_name_H-M   'P 1'
#
loop_
_entity.id
_entity.type
_entity.pdbx_description
1 polymer ?
#
loop_
_entity_poly.entity_id
_entity_poly.type
_entity_poly.pdbx_seq_one_letter_code
_entity_poly.pdbx_strand_id
1 'polypeptide(L)'
;MFKGLVKNYNVVATFANYAVGELAHFLIKKHNADIGIVVNTNAQTVSFRRSKQCDADLSVLAIKLCEGGGHASSAGGKLTEQFANLTKTFVSC
;
A
#
# COMPACT_ATOMS: atom_id res chain seq x y z
N MET A 1 6.98 3.35 -10.44
CA MET A 1 6.42 2.25 -9.67
C MET A 1 7.51 1.58 -8.85
N PHE A 2 7.18 1.08 -7.69
CA PHE A 2 8.14 0.53 -6.74
C PHE A 2 7.70 -0.84 -6.25
N LYS A 3 8.64 -1.68 -5.89
CA LYS A 3 8.39 -3.00 -5.31
C LYS A 3 9.21 -3.17 -4.05
N GLY A 4 8.67 -3.93 -3.09
CA GLY A 4 9.37 -4.22 -1.85
C GLY A 4 8.71 -5.33 -1.08
N LEU A 5 9.20 -5.55 0.13
CA LEU A 5 8.65 -6.54 1.06
C LEU A 5 8.20 -5.84 2.34
N VAL A 6 7.02 -6.22 2.82
CA VAL A 6 6.53 -5.81 4.13
C VAL A 6 6.09 -7.08 4.82
N LYS A 7 6.75 -7.45 5.94
CA LYS A 7 6.47 -8.69 6.68
C LYS A 7 6.39 -9.92 5.77
N ASN A 8 7.30 -10.04 4.82
CA ASN A 8 7.37 -11.13 3.84
C ASN A 8 6.27 -11.13 2.77
N TYR A 9 5.41 -10.10 2.74
CA TYR A 9 4.46 -9.93 1.64
C TYR A 9 5.11 -9.13 0.52
N ASN A 10 4.87 -9.55 -0.71
CA ASN A 10 5.30 -8.80 -1.89
C ASN A 10 4.40 -7.60 -2.08
N VAL A 11 4.99 -6.41 -2.15
CA VAL A 11 4.26 -5.15 -2.24
C VAL A 11 4.61 -4.44 -3.54
N VAL A 12 3.61 -3.87 -4.19
CA VAL A 12 3.78 -2.96 -5.31
C VAL A 12 3.17 -1.61 -4.92
N ALA A 13 3.88 -0.52 -5.21
CA ALA A 13 3.45 0.82 -4.82
C ALA A 13 3.59 1.81 -5.96
N THR A 14 2.72 2.81 -6.00
CA THR A 14 2.78 3.89 -6.97
C THR A 14 2.15 5.16 -6.41
N PHE A 15 2.27 6.25 -7.17
CA PHE A 15 1.65 7.53 -6.84
C PHE A 15 0.46 7.78 -7.74
N ALA A 16 -0.65 8.23 -7.19
CA ALA A 16 -1.83 8.63 -7.96
C ALA A 16 -2.74 9.49 -7.09
N ASN A 17 -3.58 10.31 -7.72
CA ASN A 17 -4.51 11.19 -7.01
C ASN A 17 -5.98 10.89 -7.32
N TYR A 18 -6.27 9.80 -8.00
CA TYR A 18 -7.63 9.36 -8.28
C TYR A 18 -7.66 7.85 -8.51
N ALA A 19 -8.85 7.24 -8.37
CA ALA A 19 -9.08 5.81 -8.60
C ALA A 19 -8.09 4.92 -7.86
N VAL A 20 -7.73 5.32 -6.62
CA VAL A 20 -6.62 4.68 -5.89
C VAL A 20 -6.88 3.19 -5.61
N GLY A 21 -8.11 2.82 -5.26
CA GLY A 21 -8.45 1.42 -5.00
C GLY A 21 -8.36 0.56 -6.25
N GLU A 22 -8.91 1.06 -7.35
CA GLU A 22 -8.89 0.35 -8.63
C GLU A 22 -7.47 0.19 -9.16
N LEU A 23 -6.66 1.23 -9.02
CA LEU A 23 -5.27 1.19 -9.44
C LEU A 23 -4.47 0.19 -8.61
N ALA A 24 -4.68 0.17 -7.29
CA ALA A 24 -4.01 -0.77 -6.42
C ALA A 24 -4.33 -2.23 -6.81
N HIS A 25 -5.60 -2.54 -7.07
CA HIS A 25 -5.99 -3.87 -7.52
C HIS A 25 -5.42 -4.22 -8.89
N PHE A 26 -5.38 -3.27 -9.81
CA PHE A 26 -4.76 -3.45 -11.12
C PHE A 26 -3.28 -3.83 -10.97
N LEU A 27 -2.55 -3.11 -10.13
CA LEU A 27 -1.12 -3.35 -9.92
C LEU A 27 -0.86 -4.70 -9.26
N ILE A 28 -1.68 -5.08 -8.28
CA ILE A 28 -1.59 -6.39 -7.64
C ILE A 28 -1.68 -7.49 -8.70
N LYS A 29 -2.66 -7.40 -9.58
CA LYS A 29 -2.90 -8.39 -10.62
C LYS A 29 -1.77 -8.42 -11.63
N LYS A 30 -1.35 -7.26 -12.11
CA LYS A 30 -0.31 -7.12 -13.12
C LYS A 30 1.04 -7.66 -12.64
N HIS A 31 1.38 -7.42 -11.39
CA HIS A 31 2.69 -7.77 -10.83
C HIS A 31 2.65 -8.99 -9.92
N ASN A 32 1.50 -9.66 -9.81
CA ASN A 32 1.32 -10.81 -8.96
C ASN A 32 1.78 -10.51 -7.52
N ALA A 33 1.41 -9.34 -7.03
CA ALA A 33 1.78 -8.89 -5.68
C ALA A 33 0.73 -9.31 -4.66
N ASP A 34 1.11 -9.29 -3.39
CA ASP A 34 0.21 -9.56 -2.28
C ASP A 34 -0.54 -8.29 -1.87
N ILE A 35 0.15 -7.17 -1.85
CA ILE A 35 -0.37 -5.89 -1.39
C ILE A 35 -0.07 -4.81 -2.43
N GLY A 36 -1.07 -3.99 -2.72
CA GLY A 36 -0.93 -2.80 -3.55
C GLY A 36 -1.06 -1.56 -2.69
N ILE A 37 -0.16 -0.61 -2.88
CA ILE A 37 -0.14 0.65 -2.15
C ILE A 37 -0.19 1.79 -3.16
N VAL A 38 -1.09 2.75 -2.91
CA VAL A 38 -1.17 3.97 -3.72
C VAL A 38 -1.00 5.17 -2.79
N VAL A 39 -0.02 6.00 -3.10
CA VAL A 39 0.26 7.22 -2.35
C VAL A 39 -0.30 8.41 -3.12
N ASN A 40 -1.15 9.18 -2.46
CA ASN A 40 -1.70 10.43 -2.98
C ASN A 40 -0.93 11.57 -2.32
N THR A 41 0.03 12.15 -3.03
CA THR A 41 0.87 13.21 -2.49
C THR A 41 0.12 14.53 -2.36
N ASN A 42 -0.93 14.75 -3.14
CA ASN A 42 -1.75 15.96 -3.02
C ASN A 42 -2.54 15.96 -1.71
N ALA A 43 -3.16 14.82 -1.39
CA ALA A 43 -3.94 14.68 -0.17
C ALA A 43 -3.11 14.22 1.02
N GLN A 44 -1.86 13.83 0.81
CA GLN A 44 -0.96 13.29 1.83
C GLN A 44 -1.56 12.04 2.49
N THR A 45 -2.07 11.14 1.67
CA THR A 45 -2.70 9.89 2.12
C THR A 45 -2.08 8.67 1.45
N VAL A 46 -2.25 7.52 2.11
CA VAL A 46 -1.76 6.23 1.62
C VAL A 46 -2.93 5.26 1.67
N SER A 47 -3.12 4.52 0.58
CA SER A 47 -4.18 3.51 0.48
C SER A 47 -3.59 2.14 0.26
N PHE A 48 -4.14 1.15 0.96
CA PHE A 48 -3.69 -0.24 0.91
C PHE A 48 -4.81 -1.13 0.39
N ARG A 49 -4.45 -2.05 -0.50
CA ARG A 49 -5.35 -3.13 -0.95
C ARG A 49 -4.56 -4.43 -0.96
N ARG A 50 -5.24 -5.58 -0.91
CA ARG A 50 -4.56 -6.87 -0.94
C ARG A 50 -5.19 -7.81 -1.98
N SER A 51 -4.42 -8.82 -2.40
CA SER A 51 -4.95 -9.87 -3.25
C SER A 51 -5.92 -10.74 -2.45
N LYS A 52 -6.76 -11.51 -3.17
CA LYS A 52 -7.71 -12.41 -2.51
C LYS A 52 -7.03 -13.54 -1.74
N GLN A 53 -5.83 -13.92 -2.16
CA GLN A 53 -5.07 -14.98 -1.52
C GLN A 53 -4.23 -14.49 -0.34
N CYS A 54 -4.06 -13.17 -0.21
CA CYS A 54 -3.26 -12.59 0.85
C CYS A 54 -4.07 -12.54 2.15
N ASP A 55 -3.46 -12.94 3.25
CA ASP A 55 -4.11 -12.95 4.56
C ASP A 55 -3.64 -11.81 5.47
N ALA A 56 -2.87 -10.88 4.94
CA ALA A 56 -2.41 -9.72 5.71
C ALA A 56 -3.60 -8.87 6.17
N ASP A 57 -3.56 -8.42 7.42
CA ASP A 57 -4.55 -7.49 7.94
C ASP A 57 -4.06 -6.06 7.66
N LEU A 58 -4.61 -5.43 6.63
CA LEU A 58 -4.20 -4.09 6.22
C LEU A 58 -4.55 -3.02 7.23
N SER A 59 -5.58 -3.25 8.05
CA SER A 59 -5.94 -2.28 9.10
C SER A 59 -4.80 -2.13 10.11
N VAL A 60 -4.12 -3.22 10.43
CA VAL A 60 -2.96 -3.19 11.34
C VAL A 60 -1.82 -2.40 10.71
N LEU A 61 -1.54 -2.63 9.44
CA LEU A 61 -0.49 -1.88 8.73
C LEU A 61 -0.81 -0.39 8.67
N ALA A 62 -2.06 -0.03 8.40
CA ALA A 62 -2.48 1.36 8.32
C ALA A 62 -2.35 2.07 9.67
N ILE A 63 -2.74 1.41 10.76
CA ILE A 63 -2.59 1.95 12.11
C ILE A 63 -1.11 2.16 12.44
N LYS A 64 -0.30 1.16 12.16
CA LYS A 64 1.11 1.16 12.54
C LYS A 64 1.95 2.14 11.73
N LEU A 65 1.68 2.23 10.44
CA LEU A 65 2.52 3.00 9.51
C LEU A 65 1.94 4.36 9.13
N CYS A 66 0.62 4.51 9.15
CA CYS A 66 -0.03 5.67 8.55
C CYS A 66 -1.03 6.36 9.49
N GLU A 67 -1.05 6.01 10.77
CA GLU A 67 -2.00 6.58 11.74
C GLU A 67 -3.44 6.52 11.23
N GLY A 68 -3.77 5.42 10.55
CA GLY A 68 -5.06 5.27 9.91
C GLY A 68 -5.83 4.06 10.43
N GLY A 69 -6.51 3.39 9.52
CA GLY A 69 -7.30 2.21 9.84
C GLY A 69 -8.09 1.76 8.63
N GLY A 70 -9.14 0.99 8.87
CA GLY A 70 -10.00 0.47 7.81
C GLY A 70 -10.33 -0.98 8.05
N HIS A 71 -10.45 -1.73 6.96
CA HIS A 71 -10.74 -3.16 7.00
C HIS A 71 -9.48 -3.97 6.71
N ALA A 72 -9.53 -5.26 7.01
CA ALA A 72 -8.39 -6.15 6.76
C ALA A 72 -7.98 -6.16 5.29
N SER A 73 -8.93 -6.01 4.37
CA SER A 73 -8.66 -6.07 2.93
C SER A 73 -8.56 -4.71 2.23
N SER A 74 -8.88 -3.62 2.94
CA SER A 74 -8.93 -2.28 2.37
C SER A 74 -8.77 -1.26 3.49
N ALA A 75 -7.62 -0.61 3.55
CA ALA A 75 -7.29 0.32 4.61
C ALA A 75 -6.47 1.49 4.08
N GLY A 76 -6.25 2.49 4.92
CA GLY A 76 -5.44 3.63 4.53
C GLY A 76 -5.25 4.59 5.68
N GLY A 77 -4.47 5.64 5.44
CA GLY A 77 -4.19 6.64 6.44
C GLY A 77 -3.35 7.77 5.88
N LYS A 78 -2.60 8.43 6.75
CA LYS A 78 -1.77 9.56 6.41
C LYS A 78 -0.41 9.14 5.86
N LEU A 79 0.17 9.99 5.03
CA LEU A 79 1.56 9.84 4.60
C LEU A 79 2.46 10.30 5.74
N THR A 80 2.93 9.34 6.53
CA THR A 80 3.75 9.61 7.72
C THR A 80 5.23 9.43 7.42
N GLU A 81 6.07 9.93 8.32
CA GLU A 81 7.52 9.70 8.26
C GLU A 81 7.85 8.22 8.38
N GLN A 82 7.12 7.47 9.21
CA GLN A 82 7.32 6.03 9.36
C GLN A 82 7.07 5.30 8.04
N PHE A 83 6.00 5.66 7.34
CA PHE A 83 5.72 5.09 6.03
C PHE A 83 6.80 5.49 5.01
N ALA A 84 7.21 6.76 5.00
CA ALA A 84 8.25 7.23 4.11
C ALA A 84 9.56 6.47 4.33
N ASN A 85 9.91 6.19 5.58
CA ASN A 85 11.11 5.41 5.91
C ASN A 85 11.00 3.97 5.40
N LEU A 86 9.83 3.36 5.50
CA LEU A 86 9.60 2.02 4.95
C LEU A 86 9.84 2.02 3.44
N THR A 87 9.38 3.03 2.72
CA THR A 87 9.53 3.08 1.26
C THR A 87 10.97 3.18 0.79
N LYS A 88 11.90 3.56 1.66
CA LYS A 88 13.34 3.57 1.34
C LYS A 88 13.88 2.18 1.05
N THR A 89 13.20 1.13 1.52
CA THR A 89 13.57 -0.26 1.23
C THR A 89 13.04 -0.74 -0.10
N PHE A 90 12.13 0.02 -0.73
CA PHE A 90 11.53 -0.35 -2.01
C PHE A 90 12.47 -0.01 -3.16
N VAL A 91 12.41 -0.82 -4.21
CA VAL A 91 13.20 -0.59 -5.42
C VAL A 91 12.28 -0.19 -6.57
N SER A 92 12.79 0.68 -7.42
CA SER A 92 12.10 1.08 -8.64
C SER A 92 12.04 -0.08 -9.62
N CYS A 93 10.91 -0.23 -10.31
CA CYS A 93 10.77 -1.30 -11.30
C CYS A 93 10.31 -0.78 -12.68
#